data_d75f90c328ab8065174b9963b82eaa57
#
_entry.id   d75f90c328ab8065174b9963b82eaa57
#
_cell.length_a   1.000
_cell.length_b   1.000
_cell.length_c   1.000
_cell.angle_alpha   90.00
_cell.angle_beta   90.00
_cell.angle_gamma   90.00
#
_symmetry.space_group_name_H-M   'P 1'
#
loop_
_entity.id
_entity.type
_entity.pdbx_description
1 polymer ?
#
loop_
_entity_poly.entity_id
_entity_poly.type
_entity_poly.pdbx_seq_one_letter_code
_entity_poly.pdbx_strand_id
1 'polypeptide(L)'
;SVLLLSACNKDPEPTVNKDNQTNSVNDAIGQLNQTPIKQFPATADDAHDIAILDDYDRRFTDMSDSMEIELAKMKEANTLTPEFEQQRQKDNINSALVMLKDLELKTEQGRYIQGLLYDYWENQAKVLQQATQSSPTQNVDTAKQVDHLNEYLHAQSQLHHWRSSLAPEAKMQAE
;
A
#
# COMPACT_ATOMS: atom_id res chain seq x y z
N SER A 1 -48.59 -22.36 48.36
CA SER A 1 -47.29 -22.34 47.65
C SER A 1 -47.55 -22.19 46.17
N VAL A 2 -47.33 -21.02 45.63
CA VAL A 2 -47.44 -20.76 44.20
C VAL A 2 -46.06 -20.33 43.72
N LEU A 3 -45.49 -21.12 42.86
CA LEU A 3 -44.26 -20.82 42.13
C LEU A 3 -44.61 -20.02 40.86
N LEU A 4 -44.16 -18.77 40.81
CA LEU A 4 -44.23 -17.95 39.63
C LEU A 4 -42.93 -18.12 38.85
N LEU A 5 -43.01 -18.77 37.69
CA LEU A 5 -41.96 -18.82 36.68
C LEU A 5 -41.98 -17.52 35.88
N SER A 6 -40.97 -16.67 36.10
CA SER A 6 -40.71 -15.51 35.23
C SER A 6 -40.01 -16.00 33.98
N ALA A 7 -40.70 -15.98 32.87
CA ALA A 7 -40.10 -16.13 31.55
C ALA A 7 -39.37 -14.84 31.17
N CYS A 8 -38.07 -14.87 31.16
CA CYS A 8 -37.25 -13.83 30.51
C CYS A 8 -37.41 -13.96 29.01
N ASN A 9 -38.12 -13.03 28.43
CA ASN A 9 -38.18 -12.83 26.98
C ASN A 9 -36.87 -12.18 26.56
N LYS A 10 -36.03 -12.94 25.95
CA LYS A 10 -34.76 -12.47 25.36
C LYS A 10 -35.09 -12.07 23.93
N ASP A 11 -35.13 -10.77 23.67
CA ASP A 11 -35.21 -10.23 22.31
C ASP A 11 -34.02 -10.75 21.49
N PRO A 12 -34.23 -11.22 20.25
CA PRO A 12 -33.13 -11.59 19.39
C PRO A 12 -32.37 -10.32 18.95
N GLU A 13 -31.15 -10.19 19.41
CA GLU A 13 -30.21 -9.25 18.83
C GLU A 13 -30.08 -9.50 17.30
N PRO A 14 -30.05 -8.45 16.47
CA PRO A 14 -29.80 -8.64 15.05
C PRO A 14 -28.38 -9.19 14.89
N THR A 15 -28.30 -10.43 14.49
CA THR A 15 -27.04 -11.05 14.06
C THR A 15 -26.55 -10.32 12.82
N VAL A 16 -25.70 -9.32 13.02
CA VAL A 16 -24.87 -8.79 11.94
C VAL A 16 -23.95 -9.94 11.51
N ASN A 17 -24.10 -10.36 10.26
CA ASN A 17 -23.27 -11.39 9.65
C ASN A 17 -21.78 -10.96 9.67
N LYS A 18 -21.11 -11.16 10.78
CA LYS A 18 -19.65 -10.99 10.90
C LYS A 18 -18.88 -12.02 10.07
N ASP A 19 -19.47 -13.17 9.82
CA ASP A 19 -18.78 -14.29 9.14
C ASP A 19 -18.52 -14.02 7.66
N ASN A 20 -19.40 -13.30 6.96
CA ASN A 20 -19.20 -12.98 5.55
C ASN A 20 -18.14 -11.90 5.31
N GLN A 21 -17.98 -10.93 6.23
CA GLN A 21 -16.92 -9.91 6.13
C GLN A 21 -15.54 -10.49 6.46
N THR A 22 -15.46 -11.39 7.43
CA THR A 22 -14.20 -12.02 7.84
C THR A 22 -13.70 -12.96 6.75
N ASN A 23 -14.58 -13.70 6.09
CA ASN A 23 -14.21 -14.59 4.98
C ASN A 23 -13.75 -13.81 3.76
N SER A 24 -14.40 -12.69 3.40
CA SER A 24 -13.99 -11.86 2.25
C SER A 24 -12.63 -11.18 2.48
N VAL A 25 -12.34 -10.75 3.71
CA VAL A 25 -11.03 -10.17 4.08
C VAL A 25 -9.94 -11.25 4.06
N ASN A 26 -10.20 -12.45 4.58
CA ASN A 26 -9.26 -13.55 4.55
C ASN A 26 -8.98 -14.05 3.14
N ASP A 27 -9.99 -14.10 2.27
CA ASP A 27 -9.84 -14.42 0.85
C ASP A 27 -9.02 -13.35 0.12
N ALA A 28 -9.25 -12.07 0.41
CA ALA A 28 -8.48 -10.96 -0.12
C ALA A 28 -7.02 -11.00 0.32
N ILE A 29 -6.73 -11.27 1.59
CA ILE A 29 -5.37 -11.45 2.13
C ILE A 29 -4.70 -12.67 1.49
N GLY A 30 -5.43 -13.76 1.26
CA GLY A 30 -4.93 -14.94 0.54
C GLY A 30 -4.55 -14.63 -0.91
N GLN A 31 -5.26 -13.73 -1.58
CA GLN A 31 -4.98 -13.29 -2.95
C GLN A 31 -3.77 -12.36 -3.05
N LEU A 32 -3.45 -11.60 -2.00
CA LEU A 32 -2.33 -10.65 -1.98
C LEU A 32 -0.94 -11.32 -2.16
N ASN A 33 -0.81 -12.61 -1.90
CA ASN A 33 0.45 -13.33 -1.96
C ASN A 33 0.59 -14.25 -3.18
N GLN A 34 -0.33 -14.20 -4.15
CA GLN A 34 -0.41 -15.19 -5.23
C GLN A 34 0.21 -14.77 -6.56
N THR A 35 0.67 -13.52 -6.72
CA THR A 35 1.30 -13.11 -7.96
C THR A 35 2.70 -13.70 -8.07
N PRO A 36 2.95 -14.58 -9.04
CA PRO A 36 4.27 -15.22 -9.19
C PRO A 36 5.32 -14.21 -9.62
N ILE A 37 6.57 -14.45 -9.23
CA ILE A 37 7.70 -13.66 -9.67
C ILE A 37 7.84 -13.79 -11.19
N LYS A 38 7.86 -12.65 -11.89
CA LYS A 38 8.12 -12.60 -13.33
C LYS A 38 9.61 -12.79 -13.59
N GLN A 39 9.94 -13.66 -14.52
CA GLN A 39 11.31 -13.95 -14.87
C GLN A 39 11.83 -12.94 -15.91
N PHE A 40 13.05 -12.46 -15.68
CA PHE A 40 13.77 -11.58 -16.58
C PHE A 40 15.18 -12.11 -16.79
N PRO A 41 15.77 -11.94 -17.98
CA PRO A 41 17.17 -12.26 -18.18
C PRO A 41 18.08 -11.37 -17.32
N ALA A 42 19.16 -11.92 -16.79
CA ALA A 42 20.17 -11.15 -16.09
C ALA A 42 20.86 -10.18 -17.07
N THR A 43 21.14 -8.96 -16.62
CA THR A 43 21.82 -7.92 -17.39
C THR A 43 22.98 -7.31 -16.61
N ALA A 44 23.89 -6.65 -17.32
CA ALA A 44 24.99 -5.92 -16.69
C ALA A 44 24.54 -4.71 -15.86
N ASP A 45 23.32 -4.19 -16.11
CA ASP A 45 22.77 -3.02 -15.45
C ASP A 45 21.87 -3.36 -14.26
N ASP A 46 21.74 -4.63 -13.89
CA ASP A 46 20.85 -5.06 -12.80
C ASP A 46 21.21 -4.41 -11.46
N ALA A 47 22.51 -4.44 -11.10
CA ALA A 47 22.97 -3.82 -9.85
C ALA A 47 22.71 -2.30 -9.82
N HIS A 48 22.89 -1.62 -10.95
CA HIS A 48 22.58 -0.19 -11.09
C HIS A 48 21.11 0.10 -10.81
N ASP A 49 20.20 -0.63 -11.42
CA ASP A 49 18.77 -0.40 -11.29
C ASP A 49 18.24 -0.77 -9.90
N ILE A 50 18.75 -1.85 -9.30
CA ILE A 50 18.41 -2.21 -7.92
C ILE A 50 18.83 -1.09 -6.96
N ALA A 51 20.03 -0.54 -7.12
CA ALA A 51 20.49 0.57 -6.28
C ALA A 51 19.60 1.82 -6.42
N ILE A 52 19.15 2.13 -7.64
CA ILE A 52 18.22 3.25 -7.88
C ILE A 52 16.86 3.03 -7.20
N LEU A 53 16.31 1.82 -7.31
CA LEU A 53 15.03 1.48 -6.68
C LEU A 53 15.13 1.45 -5.15
N ASP A 54 16.22 0.93 -4.61
CA ASP A 54 16.49 0.95 -3.16
C ASP A 54 16.66 2.39 -2.63
N ASP A 55 17.34 3.24 -3.37
CA ASP A 55 17.50 4.66 -3.02
C ASP A 55 16.16 5.40 -3.04
N TYR A 56 15.33 5.16 -4.05
CA TYR A 56 13.96 5.69 -4.09
C TYR A 56 13.17 5.26 -2.86
N ASP A 57 13.16 3.97 -2.54
CA ASP A 57 12.40 3.41 -1.41
C ASP A 57 12.84 4.05 -0.09
N ARG A 58 14.13 4.17 0.13
CA ARG A 58 14.69 4.81 1.34
C ARG A 58 14.29 6.28 1.44
N ARG A 59 14.49 7.06 0.39
CA ARG A 59 14.19 8.50 0.39
C ARG A 59 12.70 8.78 0.56
N PHE A 60 11.86 8.01 -0.11
CA PHE A 60 10.42 8.16 0.02
C PHE A 60 9.92 7.72 1.38
N THR A 61 10.43 6.62 1.94
CA THR A 61 10.10 6.16 3.29
C THR A 61 10.48 7.19 4.34
N ASP A 62 11.68 7.75 4.28
CA ASP A 62 12.14 8.81 5.21
C ASP A 62 11.23 10.04 5.15
N MET A 63 10.83 10.45 3.97
CA MET A 63 9.94 11.59 3.78
C MET A 63 8.53 11.31 4.32
N SER A 64 7.99 10.12 4.07
CA SER A 64 6.68 9.69 4.57
C SER A 64 6.66 9.58 6.09
N ASP A 65 7.69 9.01 6.69
CA ASP A 65 7.85 8.90 8.14
C ASP A 65 7.90 10.28 8.79
N SER A 66 8.63 11.23 8.21
CA SER A 66 8.70 12.61 8.69
C SER A 66 7.34 13.30 8.65
N MET A 67 6.57 13.09 7.59
CA MET A 67 5.20 13.60 7.49
C MET A 67 4.30 13.00 8.57
N GLU A 68 4.33 11.70 8.79
CA GLU A 68 3.52 11.03 9.81
C GLU A 68 3.83 11.52 11.21
N ILE A 69 5.12 11.74 11.53
CA ILE A 69 5.55 12.31 12.81
C ILE A 69 5.02 13.74 12.99
N GLU A 70 5.08 14.56 11.95
CA GLU A 70 4.53 15.92 11.97
C GLU A 70 3.02 15.93 12.23
N LEU A 71 2.29 15.10 11.49
CA LEU A 71 0.83 14.99 11.64
C LEU A 71 0.43 14.47 13.03
N ALA A 72 1.17 13.50 13.56
CA ALA A 72 0.95 12.96 14.91
C ALA A 72 1.16 14.04 15.99
N LYS A 73 2.20 14.85 15.89
CA LYS A 73 2.46 15.98 16.81
C LYS A 73 1.35 17.03 16.74
N MET A 74 0.89 17.36 15.55
CA MET A 74 -0.22 18.31 15.36
C MET A 74 -1.52 17.78 15.94
N LYS A 75 -1.80 16.48 15.77
CA LYS A 75 -2.96 15.82 16.37
C LYS A 75 -2.93 15.85 17.89
N GLU A 76 -1.79 15.56 18.48
CA GLU A 76 -1.58 15.60 19.93
C GLU A 76 -1.76 17.02 20.49
N ALA A 77 -1.28 18.03 19.75
CA ALA A 77 -1.44 19.44 20.09
C ALA A 77 -2.83 20.02 19.77
N ASN A 78 -3.74 19.24 19.20
CA ASN A 78 -5.06 19.67 18.70
C ASN A 78 -5.00 20.81 17.66
N THR A 79 -3.96 20.84 16.86
CA THR A 79 -3.76 21.83 15.78
C THR A 79 -3.97 21.25 14.39
N LEU A 80 -4.15 19.91 14.27
CA LEU A 80 -4.36 19.25 13.00
C LEU A 80 -5.80 19.46 12.49
N THR A 81 -5.91 20.01 11.27
CA THR A 81 -7.18 20.11 10.56
C THR A 81 -7.32 19.01 9.51
N PRO A 82 -8.54 18.56 9.18
CA PRO A 82 -8.75 17.59 8.11
C PRO A 82 -8.18 18.06 6.74
N GLU A 83 -8.31 19.35 6.45
CA GLU A 83 -7.82 19.96 5.20
C GLU A 83 -6.31 19.91 5.10
N PHE A 84 -5.61 20.21 6.19
CA PHE A 84 -4.15 20.14 6.25
C PHE A 84 -3.66 18.69 6.10
N GLU A 85 -4.28 17.74 6.80
CA GLU A 85 -3.95 16.32 6.70
C GLU A 85 -4.12 15.81 5.27
N GLN A 86 -5.24 16.11 4.61
CA GLN A 86 -5.49 15.75 3.23
C GLN A 86 -4.46 16.36 2.27
N GLN A 87 -4.12 17.62 2.45
CA GLN A 87 -3.11 18.28 1.62
C GLN A 87 -1.73 17.63 1.77
N ARG A 88 -1.34 17.28 3.00
CA ARG A 88 -0.07 16.60 3.25
C ARG A 88 -0.05 15.19 2.65
N GLN A 89 -1.14 14.43 2.75
CA GLN A 89 -1.27 13.14 2.10
C GLN A 89 -1.19 13.25 0.58
N LYS A 90 -1.86 14.24 0.00
CA LYS A 90 -1.80 14.52 -1.44
C LYS A 90 -0.38 14.87 -1.89
N ASP A 91 0.31 15.71 -1.16
CA ASP A 91 1.68 16.10 -1.46
C ASP A 91 2.64 14.91 -1.38
N ASN A 92 2.44 14.01 -0.41
CA ASN A 92 3.24 12.80 -0.27
C ASN A 92 3.05 11.84 -1.45
N ILE A 93 1.81 11.63 -1.88
CA ILE A 93 1.49 10.81 -3.06
C ILE A 93 2.10 11.42 -4.33
N ASN A 94 1.96 12.72 -4.52
CA ASN A 94 2.54 13.43 -5.65
C ASN A 94 4.07 13.32 -5.67
N SER A 95 4.71 13.37 -4.50
CA SER A 95 6.15 13.16 -4.37
C SER A 95 6.57 11.77 -4.80
N ALA A 96 5.81 10.73 -4.41
CA ALA A 96 6.05 9.37 -4.87
C ALA A 96 6.03 9.27 -6.41
N LEU A 97 5.00 9.85 -7.03
CA LEU A 97 4.82 9.82 -8.49
C LEU A 97 5.96 10.56 -9.22
N VAL A 98 6.32 11.74 -8.75
CA VAL A 98 7.42 12.53 -9.35
C VAL A 98 8.75 11.79 -9.21
N MET A 99 9.06 11.27 -8.02
CA MET A 99 10.30 10.53 -7.78
C MET A 99 10.38 9.27 -8.65
N LEU A 100 9.29 8.51 -8.76
CA LEU A 100 9.24 7.31 -9.61
C LEU A 100 9.43 7.64 -11.08
N LYS A 101 8.79 8.69 -11.56
CA LYS A 101 8.91 9.13 -12.96
C LYS A 101 10.32 9.55 -13.33
N ASP A 102 11.05 10.14 -12.39
CA ASP A 102 12.40 10.65 -12.60
C ASP A 102 13.50 9.58 -12.48
N LEU A 103 13.16 8.34 -12.15
CA LEU A 103 14.14 7.25 -12.08
C LEU A 103 14.67 6.90 -13.47
N GLU A 104 15.99 6.94 -13.63
CA GLU A 104 16.68 6.57 -14.86
C GLU A 104 17.07 5.09 -14.86
N LEU A 105 16.08 4.23 -15.09
CA LEU A 105 16.25 2.78 -15.12
C LEU A 105 16.65 2.31 -16.53
N LYS A 106 17.58 1.36 -16.58
CA LYS A 106 18.17 0.83 -17.83
C LYS A 106 17.60 -0.53 -18.21
N THR A 107 17.07 -1.28 -17.24
CA THR A 107 16.62 -2.66 -17.45
C THR A 107 15.13 -2.75 -17.65
N GLU A 108 14.69 -3.80 -18.32
CA GLU A 108 13.26 -4.12 -18.45
C GLU A 108 12.64 -4.43 -17.08
N GLN A 109 13.35 -5.18 -16.22
CA GLN A 109 12.87 -5.50 -14.87
C GLN A 109 12.74 -4.26 -13.99
N GLY A 110 13.69 -3.34 -14.06
CA GLY A 110 13.61 -2.07 -13.34
C GLY A 110 12.39 -1.25 -13.74
N ARG A 111 12.15 -1.12 -15.04
CA ARG A 111 10.97 -0.42 -15.56
C ARG A 111 9.65 -1.13 -15.23
N TYR A 112 9.66 -2.45 -15.19
CA TYR A 112 8.51 -3.24 -14.75
C TYR A 112 8.12 -2.92 -13.30
N ILE A 113 9.09 -2.92 -12.39
CA ILE A 113 8.86 -2.55 -10.97
C ILE A 113 8.42 -1.09 -10.84
N GLN A 114 9.07 -0.18 -11.56
CA GLN A 114 8.68 1.24 -11.61
C GLN A 114 7.22 1.41 -12.02
N GLY A 115 6.77 0.69 -13.05
CA GLY A 115 5.40 0.73 -13.54
C GLY A 115 4.38 0.24 -12.51
N LEU A 116 4.67 -0.85 -11.82
CA LEU A 116 3.82 -1.37 -10.75
C LEU A 116 3.66 -0.37 -9.59
N LEU A 117 4.76 0.23 -9.15
CA LEU A 117 4.76 1.23 -8.09
C LEU A 117 4.04 2.52 -8.53
N TYR A 118 4.26 2.96 -9.77
CA TYR A 118 3.60 4.13 -10.31
C TYR A 118 2.07 3.95 -10.37
N ASP A 119 1.61 2.82 -10.88
CA ASP A 119 0.18 2.49 -10.94
C ASP A 119 -0.46 2.45 -9.56
N TYR A 120 0.24 1.89 -8.58
CA TYR A 120 -0.23 1.89 -7.19
C TYR A 120 -0.43 3.31 -6.66
N TRP A 121 0.57 4.18 -6.78
CA TRP A 121 0.47 5.55 -6.27
C TRP A 121 -0.50 6.43 -7.05
N GLU A 122 -0.62 6.22 -8.36
CA GLU A 122 -1.64 6.88 -9.18
C GLU A 122 -3.05 6.49 -8.71
N ASN A 123 -3.27 5.23 -8.38
CA ASN A 123 -4.53 4.78 -7.79
C ASN A 123 -4.77 5.39 -6.41
N GLN A 124 -3.75 5.49 -5.56
CA GLN A 124 -3.86 6.16 -4.25
C GLN A 124 -4.28 7.62 -4.40
N ALA A 125 -3.77 8.33 -5.39
CA ALA A 125 -4.19 9.70 -5.71
C ALA A 125 -5.68 9.77 -6.08
N LYS A 126 -6.17 8.83 -6.89
CA LYS A 126 -7.59 8.76 -7.28
C LYS A 126 -8.48 8.44 -6.07
N VAL A 127 -8.08 7.51 -5.22
CA VAL A 127 -8.83 7.16 -4.01
C VAL A 127 -8.94 8.35 -3.07
N LEU A 128 -7.85 9.08 -2.85
CA LEU A 128 -7.85 10.28 -2.01
C LEU A 128 -8.76 11.38 -2.59
N GLN A 129 -8.70 11.60 -3.90
CA GLN A 129 -9.57 12.57 -4.59
C GLN A 129 -11.04 12.20 -4.46
N GLN A 130 -11.39 10.92 -4.62
CA GLN A 130 -12.77 10.44 -4.46
C GLN A 130 -13.27 10.59 -3.02
N ALA A 131 -12.44 10.33 -2.03
CA ALA A 131 -12.78 10.49 -0.62
C ALA A 131 -13.11 11.95 -0.26
N THR A 132 -12.51 12.92 -0.94
CA THR A 132 -12.78 14.36 -0.74
C THR A 132 -14.02 14.88 -1.47
N GLN A 133 -14.48 14.17 -2.50
CA GLN A 133 -15.60 14.59 -3.37
C GLN A 133 -16.89 13.82 -3.12
N SER A 134 -16.84 12.72 -2.39
CA SER A 134 -17.96 11.79 -2.25
C SER A 134 -18.78 12.04 -1.00
N SER A 135 -20.11 11.97 -1.15
CA SER A 135 -21.01 11.74 -0.04
C SER A 135 -20.69 10.41 0.65
N PRO A 136 -20.94 10.27 1.98
CA PRO A 136 -20.57 9.09 2.76
C PRO A 136 -21.20 7.75 2.30
N THR A 137 -21.97 7.74 1.23
CA THR A 137 -22.70 6.60 0.69
C THR A 137 -22.04 5.95 -0.55
N GLN A 138 -20.92 6.44 -1.04
CA GLN A 138 -20.25 5.76 -2.15
C GLN A 138 -19.44 4.57 -1.62
N ASN A 139 -19.87 3.38 -2.02
CA ASN A 139 -19.12 2.15 -1.79
C ASN A 139 -17.76 2.25 -2.47
N VAL A 140 -16.72 2.29 -1.66
CA VAL A 140 -15.35 2.10 -2.12
C VAL A 140 -15.25 0.70 -2.72
N ASP A 141 -14.81 0.59 -3.97
CA ASP A 141 -14.60 -0.70 -4.62
C ASP A 141 -13.40 -1.41 -3.97
N THR A 142 -13.69 -2.20 -2.94
CA THR A 142 -12.69 -2.94 -2.16
C THR A 142 -11.87 -3.89 -3.03
N ALA A 143 -12.48 -4.50 -4.06
CA ALA A 143 -11.79 -5.41 -4.97
C ALA A 143 -10.69 -4.70 -5.76
N LYS A 144 -10.95 -3.51 -6.29
CA LYS A 144 -9.94 -2.69 -6.99
C LYS A 144 -8.81 -2.24 -6.07
N GLN A 145 -9.13 -1.89 -4.82
CA GLN A 145 -8.10 -1.53 -3.84
C GLN A 145 -7.20 -2.70 -3.50
N VAL A 146 -7.75 -3.90 -3.38
CA VAL A 146 -6.98 -5.14 -3.16
C VAL A 146 -6.07 -5.42 -4.35
N ASP A 147 -6.56 -5.26 -5.59
CA ASP A 147 -5.75 -5.45 -6.80
C ASP A 147 -4.55 -4.49 -6.84
N HIS A 148 -4.75 -3.22 -6.52
CA HIS A 148 -3.66 -2.23 -6.48
C HIS A 148 -2.68 -2.48 -5.34
N LEU A 149 -3.16 -2.90 -4.17
CA LEU A 149 -2.28 -3.32 -3.08
C LEU A 149 -1.47 -4.55 -3.48
N ASN A 150 -2.05 -5.48 -4.23
CA ASN A 150 -1.35 -6.63 -4.78
C ASN A 150 -0.23 -6.23 -5.75
N GLU A 151 -0.45 -5.22 -6.59
CA GLU A 151 0.61 -4.66 -7.45
C GLU A 151 1.79 -4.12 -6.63
N TYR A 152 1.51 -3.38 -5.55
CA TYR A 152 2.54 -2.88 -4.64
C TYR A 152 3.34 -4.01 -3.99
N LEU A 153 2.66 -5.00 -3.44
CA LEU A 153 3.29 -6.15 -2.79
C LEU A 153 4.07 -7.00 -3.80
N HIS A 154 3.56 -7.14 -5.02
CA HIS A 154 4.27 -7.82 -6.09
C HIS A 154 5.55 -7.06 -6.48
N ALA A 155 5.51 -5.74 -6.59
CA ALA A 155 6.69 -4.92 -6.84
C ALA A 155 7.76 -5.13 -5.76
N GLN A 156 7.37 -5.16 -4.48
CA GLN A 156 8.27 -5.41 -3.36
C GLN A 156 8.89 -6.82 -3.42
N SER A 157 8.08 -7.84 -3.71
CA SER A 157 8.53 -9.22 -3.85
C SER A 157 9.46 -9.39 -5.05
N GLN A 158 9.15 -8.75 -6.16
CA GLN A 158 9.96 -8.76 -7.37
C GLN A 158 11.34 -8.15 -7.13
N LEU A 159 11.39 -6.99 -6.46
CA LEU A 159 12.65 -6.32 -6.12
C LEU A 159 13.48 -7.15 -5.13
N HIS A 160 12.84 -7.71 -4.11
CA HIS A 160 13.51 -8.56 -3.13
C HIS A 160 14.13 -9.80 -3.79
N HIS A 161 13.37 -10.49 -4.63
CA HIS A 161 13.85 -11.64 -5.39
C HIS A 161 15.03 -11.26 -6.30
N TRP A 162 14.90 -10.16 -7.01
CA TRP A 162 15.95 -9.66 -7.92
C TRP A 162 17.24 -9.36 -7.17
N ARG A 163 17.14 -8.63 -6.06
CA ARG A 163 18.28 -8.33 -5.18
C ARG A 163 18.96 -9.61 -4.67
N SER A 164 18.19 -10.61 -4.30
CA SER A 164 18.68 -11.90 -3.81
C SER A 164 19.39 -12.72 -4.90
N SER A 165 19.05 -12.49 -6.17
CA SER A 165 19.65 -13.18 -7.32
C SER A 165 20.98 -12.58 -7.77
N LEU A 166 21.38 -11.40 -7.28
CA LEU A 166 22.68 -10.81 -7.59
C LEU A 166 23.81 -11.67 -7.01
N ALA A 167 24.89 -11.83 -7.80
CA ALA A 167 26.12 -12.45 -7.31
C ALA A 167 26.72 -11.62 -6.15
N PRO A 168 27.40 -12.25 -5.16
CA PRO A 168 28.00 -11.56 -4.02
C PRO A 168 28.93 -10.41 -4.40
N GLU A 169 29.68 -10.56 -5.49
CA GLU A 169 30.61 -9.54 -6.00
C GLU A 169 29.91 -8.28 -6.51
N ALA A 170 28.74 -8.43 -7.13
CA ALA A 170 27.93 -7.31 -7.60
C ALA A 170 27.27 -6.54 -6.42
N LYS A 171 26.97 -7.24 -5.32
CA LYS A 171 26.43 -6.62 -4.09
C LYS A 171 27.46 -5.73 -3.40
N MET A 172 28.73 -6.09 -3.43
CA MET A 172 29.82 -5.31 -2.83
C MET A 172 30.14 -4.00 -3.58
N GLN A 173 29.76 -3.90 -4.86
CA GLN A 173 29.98 -2.68 -5.66
C GLN A 173 28.83 -1.67 -5.55
N ALA A 174 27.71 -2.05 -4.94
CA ALA A 174 26.51 -1.24 -4.82
C ALA A 174 26.38 -0.51 -3.45
N GLU A 175 27.29 -0.81 -2.51
CA GLU A 175 27.39 -0.10 -1.21
C GLU A 175 28.40 1.06 -1.29
#